data_cf68081f252d358d1e2855b6e101650c
#
_entry.id   cf68081f252d358d1e2855b6e101650c
#
_cell.length_a   1.000
_cell.length_b   1.000
_cell.length_c   1.000
_cell.angle_alpha   90.00
_cell.angle_beta   90.00
_cell.angle_gamma   90.00
#
_symmetry.space_group_name_H-M   'P 1'
#
loop_
_entity.id
_entity.type
_entity.pdbx_description
1 polymer ?
#
loop_
_entity_poly.entity_id
_entity_poly.type
_entity_poly.pdbx_seq_one_letter_code
_entity_poly.pdbx_strand_id
1 'polypeptide(L)'
;MSNSNGNRPSPDRRRFPRYYVTSRVTLAIEDESLKESLGLGEPQDISLGGVRVTNLPACPQVKIGDQLGLLLLDGEDAVSLNGEVVHHSTPDTFGVEFRGLSAQDLRAVGELIGRLHARI
;
A
#
# COMPACT_ATOMS: atom_id res chain seq x y z
N MET A 1 -28.35 16.55 7.28
CA MET A 1 -28.01 16.02 7.26
C MET A 1 -27.44 15.75 6.94
N SER A 2 -27.22 15.79 6.79
CA SER A 2 -26.67 15.44 6.60
C SER A 2 -26.12 15.01 6.18
N ASN A 3 -25.99 14.91 6.07
CA ASN A 3 -25.48 14.44 5.76
C ASN A 3 -24.87 14.20 5.23
N SER A 4 -24.80 14.51 5.21
CA SER A 4 -24.23 14.14 4.67
C SER A 4 -23.50 13.59 4.72
N ASN A 5 -23.32 13.58 5.12
CA ASN A 5 -22.51 12.96 5.39
C ASN A 5 -22.22 11.63 5.17
N GLY A 6 -22.60 11.20 5.56
CA GLY A 6 -22.35 9.81 5.49
C GLY A 6 -22.07 9.28 4.13
N ASN A 7 -22.48 9.97 3.21
CA ASN A 7 -22.25 9.57 1.83
C ASN A 7 -20.89 9.98 1.31
N ARG A 8 -20.02 10.35 2.19
CA ARG A 8 -18.69 10.69 1.75
C ARG A 8 -17.99 9.48 1.19
N PRO A 9 -17.60 9.53 -0.06
CA PRO A 9 -16.84 8.43 -0.62
C PRO A 9 -15.50 8.42 0.05
N SER A 10 -14.91 7.37 0.16
CA SER A 10 -13.54 7.14 0.62
C SER A 10 -12.77 8.37 1.03
N PRO A 11 -13.25 9.17 1.94
CA PRO A 11 -12.50 10.35 2.33
C PRO A 11 -11.18 9.98 2.96
N ASP A 12 -11.08 8.77 3.40
CA ASP A 12 -9.93 8.31 4.16
C ASP A 12 -8.65 8.40 3.37
N ARG A 13 -8.72 8.16 2.08
CA ARG A 13 -7.52 8.18 1.29
C ARG A 13 -6.88 9.54 1.24
N ARG A 14 -7.68 10.59 1.40
CA ARG A 14 -7.17 11.95 1.35
C ARG A 14 -6.73 12.46 2.70
N ARG A 15 -7.00 11.68 3.74
CA ARG A 15 -6.64 12.10 5.09
C ARG A 15 -5.15 11.99 5.34
N PHE A 16 -4.47 11.17 4.56
CA PHE A 16 -3.07 10.90 4.77
C PHE A 16 -2.27 11.43 3.59
N PRO A 17 -1.28 12.27 3.85
CA PRO A 17 -0.38 12.73 2.79
C PRO A 17 0.31 11.54 2.14
N ARG A 18 0.52 11.67 0.85
CA ARG A 18 1.24 10.67 0.08
C ARG A 18 2.66 11.15 -0.16
N TYR A 19 3.56 10.21 -0.20
CA TYR A 19 4.98 10.48 -0.38
C TYR A 19 5.50 9.62 -1.51
N TYR A 20 6.21 10.23 -2.46
CA TYR A 20 6.89 9.47 -3.49
C TYR A 20 7.96 8.63 -2.85
N VAL A 21 8.14 7.43 -3.38
CA VAL A 21 9.19 6.55 -2.92
C VAL A 21 10.40 6.80 -3.82
N THR A 22 11.35 7.58 -3.31
CA THR A 22 12.52 7.98 -4.08
C THR A 22 13.74 7.15 -3.76
N SER A 23 13.71 6.37 -2.69
CA SER A 23 14.81 5.51 -2.33
C SER A 23 14.50 4.08 -2.75
N ARG A 24 15.44 3.19 -2.53
CA ARG A 24 15.26 1.80 -2.94
C ARG A 24 14.43 1.06 -1.92
N VAL A 25 13.15 1.06 -2.13
CA VAL A 25 12.24 0.27 -1.34
C VAL A 25 11.67 -0.80 -2.26
N THR A 26 11.78 -2.03 -1.85
CA THR A 26 11.23 -3.15 -2.60
C THR A 26 10.02 -3.69 -1.86
N LEU A 27 9.06 -4.16 -2.61
CA LEU A 27 7.82 -4.66 -2.04
C LEU A 27 7.64 -6.11 -2.47
N ALA A 28 7.73 -7.01 -1.50
CA ALA A 28 7.44 -8.42 -1.76
C ALA A 28 5.97 -8.65 -1.45
N ILE A 29 5.26 -9.26 -2.37
CA ILE A 29 3.80 -9.37 -2.29
C ILE A 29 3.39 -10.83 -2.42
N GLU A 30 2.47 -11.24 -1.55
CA GLU A 30 1.88 -12.57 -1.66
C GLU A 30 0.37 -12.46 -1.58
N ASP A 31 -0.30 -13.43 -2.20
CA ASP A 31 -1.74 -13.55 -2.09
C ASP A 31 -2.04 -14.16 -0.72
N GLU A 32 -2.79 -13.42 0.09
CA GLU A 32 -3.06 -13.84 1.46
C GLU A 32 -3.87 -15.11 1.51
N SER A 33 -4.84 -15.23 0.63
CA SER A 33 -5.75 -16.37 0.61
C SER A 33 -5.06 -17.65 0.17
N LEU A 34 -4.27 -17.56 -0.88
CA LEU A 34 -3.62 -18.73 -1.46
C LEU A 34 -2.23 -18.97 -0.90
N LYS A 35 -1.69 -18.02 -0.15
CA LYS A 35 -0.32 -18.09 0.38
C LYS A 35 0.70 -18.26 -0.72
N GLU A 36 0.43 -17.66 -1.86
CA GLU A 36 1.33 -17.73 -3.01
C GLU A 36 2.06 -16.42 -3.20
N SER A 37 3.35 -16.51 -3.48
CA SER A 37 4.12 -15.32 -3.80
C SER A 37 3.71 -14.78 -5.16
N LEU A 38 3.45 -13.48 -5.21
CA LEU A 38 3.15 -12.79 -6.47
C LEU A 38 4.39 -12.11 -7.03
N GLY A 39 5.49 -12.13 -6.28
CA GLY A 39 6.75 -11.57 -6.74
C GLY A 39 7.09 -10.26 -6.09
N LEU A 40 8.00 -9.54 -6.71
CA LEU A 40 8.49 -8.26 -6.20
C LEU A 40 7.92 -7.14 -7.05
N GLY A 41 7.41 -6.13 -6.38
CA GLY A 41 6.95 -4.91 -7.04
C GLY A 41 7.68 -3.71 -6.47
N GLU A 42 7.29 -2.54 -6.94
CA GLU A 42 7.88 -1.29 -6.48
C GLU A 42 6.79 -0.40 -5.94
N PRO A 43 6.97 0.16 -4.76
CA PRO A 43 6.02 1.16 -4.27
C PRO A 43 6.27 2.46 -5.01
N GLN A 44 5.24 2.99 -5.64
CA GLN A 44 5.34 4.25 -6.34
C GLN A 44 5.15 5.42 -5.37
N ASP A 45 4.14 5.31 -4.52
CA ASP A 45 3.93 6.26 -3.44
C ASP A 45 3.31 5.52 -2.26
N ILE A 46 3.45 6.11 -1.09
CA ILE A 46 2.99 5.49 0.15
C ILE A 46 2.42 6.56 1.07
N SER A 47 1.44 6.14 1.87
CA SER A 47 0.87 6.96 2.94
C SER A 47 0.64 6.07 4.14
N LEU A 48 0.13 6.65 5.22
CA LEU A 48 -0.26 5.83 6.38
C LEU A 48 -1.44 4.92 6.08
N GLY A 49 -2.18 5.18 5.01
CA GLY A 49 -3.35 4.38 4.67
C GLY A 49 -3.14 3.36 3.59
N GLY A 50 -2.06 3.44 2.82
CA GLY A 50 -1.89 2.51 1.73
C GLY A 50 -0.68 2.79 0.88
N VAL A 51 -0.55 2.01 -0.18
CA VAL A 51 0.58 2.09 -1.09
C VAL A 51 0.10 1.87 -2.51
N ARG A 52 0.70 2.58 -3.46
CA ARG A 52 0.47 2.34 -4.87
C ARG A 52 1.65 1.52 -5.40
N VAL A 53 1.33 0.42 -6.05
CA VAL A 53 2.32 -0.56 -6.49
C VAL A 53 2.42 -0.54 -8.00
N THR A 54 3.64 -0.60 -8.49
CA THR A 54 3.90 -0.72 -9.92
C THR A 54 4.97 -1.79 -10.15
N ASN A 55 5.12 -2.20 -11.39
CA ASN A 55 6.16 -3.14 -11.83
C ASN A 55 6.11 -4.52 -11.17
N LEU A 56 4.91 -4.95 -10.74
CA LEU A 56 4.72 -6.31 -10.28
C LEU A 56 4.37 -7.18 -11.49
N PRO A 57 5.17 -8.20 -11.82
CA PRO A 57 4.87 -9.03 -12.99
C PRO A 57 3.50 -9.67 -12.94
N ALA A 58 3.02 -10.03 -11.76
CA ALA A 58 1.70 -10.64 -11.61
C ALA A 58 0.57 -9.62 -11.57
N CYS A 59 0.85 -8.34 -11.84
CA CYS A 59 -0.15 -7.28 -11.75
C CYS A 59 -1.43 -7.58 -12.52
N PRO A 60 -1.36 -8.11 -13.75
CA PRO A 60 -2.61 -8.40 -14.48
C PRO A 60 -3.53 -9.40 -13.78
N GLN A 61 -3.00 -10.19 -12.86
CA GLN A 61 -3.79 -11.18 -12.15
C GLN A 61 -4.35 -10.64 -10.84
N VAL A 62 -3.91 -9.46 -10.43
CA VAL A 62 -4.37 -8.83 -9.19
C VAL A 62 -5.70 -8.14 -9.46
N LYS A 63 -6.66 -8.36 -8.57
CA LYS A 63 -8.02 -7.82 -8.74
C LYS A 63 -8.43 -7.02 -7.53
N ILE A 64 -9.31 -6.06 -7.76
CA ILE A 64 -9.89 -5.29 -6.67
C ILE A 64 -10.56 -6.25 -5.70
N GLY A 65 -10.28 -6.09 -4.43
CA GLY A 65 -10.80 -6.95 -3.39
C GLY A 65 -9.82 -8.02 -2.92
N ASP A 66 -8.75 -8.24 -3.68
CA ASP A 66 -7.76 -9.24 -3.27
C ASP A 66 -7.08 -8.82 -1.97
N GLN A 67 -6.88 -9.80 -1.10
CA GLN A 67 -6.19 -9.61 0.16
C GLN A 67 -4.72 -9.98 -0.04
N LEU A 68 -3.85 -9.06 0.28
CA LEU A 68 -2.42 -9.22 0.02
C LEU A 68 -1.60 -9.11 1.31
N GLY A 69 -0.56 -9.91 1.38
CA GLY A 69 0.49 -9.72 2.36
C GLY A 69 1.60 -8.92 1.71
N LEU A 70 2.06 -7.89 2.41
CA LEU A 70 3.04 -6.95 1.89
C LEU A 70 4.25 -6.93 2.79
N LEU A 71 5.43 -7.02 2.20
CA LEU A 71 6.67 -6.88 2.93
C LEU A 71 7.47 -5.76 2.28
N LEU A 72 7.54 -4.63 2.98
CA LEU A 72 8.29 -3.46 2.52
C LEU A 72 9.72 -3.60 3.01
N LEU A 73 10.64 -3.62 2.06
CA LEU A 73 12.06 -3.80 2.36
C LEU A 73 12.79 -2.50 2.06
N ASP A 74 13.36 -1.89 3.11
CA ASP A 74 14.06 -0.63 3.02
C ASP A 74 15.43 -0.83 3.66
N GLY A 75 16.41 -1.17 2.83
CA GLY A 75 17.72 -1.52 3.33
C GLY A 75 17.64 -2.76 4.20
N GLU A 76 18.00 -2.61 5.48
CA GLU A 76 17.95 -3.71 6.42
C GLU A 76 16.63 -3.81 7.15
N ASP A 77 15.78 -2.81 6.97
CA ASP A 77 14.49 -2.77 7.67
C ASP A 77 13.42 -3.45 6.84
N ALA A 78 12.50 -4.10 7.52
CA ALA A 78 11.39 -4.78 6.88
C ALA A 78 10.11 -4.47 7.64
N VAL A 79 9.06 -4.11 6.92
CA VAL A 79 7.75 -3.84 7.50
C VAL A 79 6.74 -4.77 6.86
N SER A 80 6.10 -5.61 7.67
CA SER A 80 5.13 -6.59 7.19
C SER A 80 3.72 -6.08 7.45
N LEU A 81 2.92 -6.00 6.41
CA LEU A 81 1.58 -5.41 6.48
C LEU A 81 0.61 -6.27 5.69
N ASN A 82 -0.67 -6.09 5.98
CA ASN A 82 -1.74 -6.68 5.18
C ASN A 82 -2.52 -5.57 4.52
N GLY A 83 -3.06 -5.85 3.36
CA GLY A 83 -3.85 -4.86 2.65
C GLY A 83 -4.84 -5.49 1.70
N GLU A 84 -5.68 -4.63 1.17
CA GLU A 84 -6.68 -5.03 0.19
C GLU A 84 -6.54 -4.15 -1.04
N VAL A 85 -6.62 -4.75 -2.22
CA VAL A 85 -6.57 -4.01 -3.47
C VAL A 85 -7.87 -3.24 -3.62
N VAL A 86 -7.78 -1.92 -3.69
CA VAL A 86 -8.96 -1.07 -3.78
C VAL A 86 -9.03 -0.30 -5.09
N HIS A 87 -7.97 -0.35 -5.88
CA HIS A 87 -7.90 0.45 -7.09
C HIS A 87 -6.93 -0.20 -8.08
N HIS A 88 -7.31 -0.19 -9.35
CA HIS A 88 -6.47 -0.74 -10.41
C HIS A 88 -6.55 0.25 -11.56
N SER A 89 -5.58 1.15 -11.65
CA SER A 89 -5.71 2.28 -12.57
C SER A 89 -5.19 1.98 -13.96
N THR A 90 -4.20 1.12 -14.06
CA THR A 90 -3.66 0.71 -15.36
C THR A 90 -3.30 -0.76 -15.27
N PRO A 91 -2.95 -1.38 -16.40
CA PRO A 91 -2.58 -2.80 -16.37
C PRO A 91 -1.39 -3.10 -15.46
N ASP A 92 -0.59 -2.11 -15.13
CA ASP A 92 0.64 -2.33 -14.37
C ASP A 92 0.69 -1.57 -13.04
N THR A 93 -0.42 -0.96 -12.62
CA THR A 93 -0.43 -0.16 -11.38
C THR A 93 -1.71 -0.42 -10.61
N PHE A 94 -1.59 -0.65 -9.31
CA PHE A 94 -2.77 -0.81 -8.47
C PHE A 94 -2.51 -0.20 -7.10
N GLY A 95 -3.60 0.12 -6.42
CA GLY A 95 -3.55 0.69 -5.08
C GLY A 95 -3.99 -0.31 -4.05
N VAL A 96 -3.30 -0.31 -2.92
CA VAL A 96 -3.58 -1.20 -1.80
C VAL A 96 -3.86 -0.35 -0.58
N GLU A 97 -4.97 -0.63 0.08
CA GLU A 97 -5.30 0.01 1.35
C GLU A 97 -4.91 -0.92 2.46
N PHE A 98 -4.16 -0.41 3.43
CA PHE A 98 -3.71 -1.25 4.53
C PHE A 98 -4.88 -1.68 5.41
N ARG A 99 -4.82 -2.89 5.94
CA ARG A 99 -5.86 -3.47 6.77
C ARG A 99 -5.27 -4.00 8.05
N GLY A 100 -6.00 -3.85 9.14
CA GLY A 100 -5.63 -4.48 10.39
C GLY A 100 -4.33 -3.97 10.98
N LEU A 101 -4.00 -2.70 10.77
CA LEU A 101 -2.76 -2.14 11.28
C LEU A 101 -2.81 -2.02 12.79
N SER A 102 -1.79 -2.56 13.44
CA SER A 102 -1.59 -2.32 14.86
C SER A 102 -0.94 -0.95 15.05
N ALA A 103 -0.90 -0.48 16.29
CA ALA A 103 -0.18 0.75 16.60
C ALA A 103 1.29 0.64 16.22
N GLN A 104 1.85 -0.55 16.40
CA GLN A 104 3.25 -0.80 16.04
C GLN A 104 3.44 -0.72 14.52
N ASP A 105 2.50 -1.27 13.77
CA ASP A 105 2.56 -1.19 12.29
C ASP A 105 2.49 0.26 11.83
N LEU A 106 1.58 1.04 12.40
CA LEU A 106 1.45 2.44 12.05
C LEU A 106 2.74 3.21 12.33
N ARG A 107 3.37 2.89 13.46
CA ARG A 107 4.64 3.52 13.80
C ARG A 107 5.71 3.16 12.79
N ALA A 108 5.77 1.89 12.40
CA ALA A 108 6.78 1.44 11.45
C ALA A 108 6.59 2.10 10.09
N VAL A 109 5.35 2.21 9.62
CA VAL A 109 5.06 2.87 8.36
C VAL A 109 5.40 4.36 8.46
N GLY A 110 5.05 4.98 9.59
CA GLY A 110 5.38 6.39 9.80
C GLY A 110 6.87 6.66 9.78
N GLU A 111 7.65 5.77 10.37
CA GLU A 111 9.10 5.91 10.36
C GLU A 111 9.66 5.74 8.96
N LEU A 112 9.13 4.80 8.20
CA LEU A 112 9.55 4.63 6.81
C LEU A 112 9.25 5.89 6.01
N ILE A 113 8.05 6.44 6.15
CA ILE A 113 7.67 7.66 5.45
C ILE A 113 8.60 8.80 5.85
N GLY A 114 8.95 8.88 7.13
CA GLY A 114 9.86 9.92 7.61
C GLY A 114 11.23 9.87 6.95
N ARG A 115 11.66 8.69 6.55
CA ARG A 115 12.95 8.55 5.87
C ARG A 115 12.86 8.91 4.38
N LEU A 116 11.67 8.88 3.81
CA LEU A 116 11.52 9.15 2.37
C LEU A 116 11.54 10.64 2.04
N HIS A 117 10.90 11.44 2.86
CA HIS A 117 10.90 12.90 2.78
C HIS A 117 10.39 13.54 1.49
N ALA A 118 10.06 12.78 0.48
CA ALA A 118 9.64 13.35 -0.79
C ALA A 118 8.12 13.39 -0.84
N ARG A 119 7.55 14.51 -0.43
CA ARG A 119 6.10 14.68 -0.36
C ARG A 119 5.53 15.07 -1.72
N ILE A 120 4.42 14.45 -2.05
CA ILE A 120 3.68 14.75 -3.29
C ILE A 120 2.88 16.04 -3.14
#